data_e6d0935901adb820d7d97b99605cb784
#
_entry.id   e6d0935901adb820d7d97b99605cb784
#
_cell.length_a   1.000
_cell.length_b   1.000
_cell.length_c   1.000
_cell.angle_alpha   90.00
_cell.angle_beta   90.00
_cell.angle_gamma   90.00
#
_symmetry.space_group_name_H-M   'P 1'
#
loop_
_entity.id
_entity.type
_entity.pdbx_description
1 polymer ?
#
loop_
_entity_poly.entity_id
_entity_poly.type
_entity_poly.pdbx_seq_one_letter_code
_entity_poly.pdbx_strand_id
1 'polypeptide(L)'
;MTGEMTSKSGTDDGRLKIAIQKSGRLSEKSFTILEKAGISLQKSKDQLLCQARNFPLDIFLVRDDDIPAFLVNNVCQLGIIGQNSLLEAQSLEADVFGGLEQVINLGFGRCRLSLATPNGMPYDDVSSLAGKTIATSYRGLLSDFLVAKGVDADIVTMEGAVEVAPRTHLADAICDLVSTGSTLVSNGLTERDVILNSQAVIIKNNAMPTEIEALSEKLLARITAVLHAQNSRYIMLNSPVDALEGIKSILPGSQSPTVMPLQGRDDMVAVHAVCEEEVFWTTMEDLKSRGATSILVVPIEKMLD
;
A
#
# COMPACT_ATOMS: atom_id res chain seq x y z
N MET A 1 -18.28 -22.51 -43.47
CA MET A 1 -17.04 -21.72 -43.54
C MET A 1 -16.78 -21.22 -42.13
N THR A 2 -16.00 -21.99 -41.37
CA THR A 2 -15.61 -21.71 -40.01
C THR A 2 -14.36 -20.85 -40.07
N GLY A 3 -14.50 -19.57 -39.74
CA GLY A 3 -13.36 -18.65 -39.64
C GLY A 3 -12.64 -18.90 -38.30
N GLU A 4 -11.47 -19.49 -38.33
CA GLU A 4 -10.54 -19.50 -37.21
C GLU A 4 -10.11 -18.07 -36.89
N MET A 5 -10.53 -17.60 -35.74
CA MET A 5 -9.93 -16.41 -35.13
C MET A 5 -8.53 -16.77 -34.65
N THR A 6 -7.51 -16.54 -35.48
CA THR A 6 -6.12 -16.58 -35.06
C THR A 6 -5.91 -15.49 -34.01
N SER A 7 -5.68 -15.90 -32.76
CA SER A 7 -5.16 -15.04 -31.71
C SER A 7 -3.82 -14.48 -32.18
N LYS A 8 -3.75 -13.19 -32.47
CA LYS A 8 -2.46 -12.48 -32.58
C LYS A 8 -1.81 -12.53 -31.20
N SER A 9 -0.86 -13.43 -31.04
CA SER A 9 0.11 -13.37 -29.96
C SER A 9 0.82 -12.03 -30.08
N GLY A 10 0.56 -11.11 -29.16
CA GLY A 10 1.36 -9.91 -29.02
C GLY A 10 2.82 -10.36 -28.91
N THR A 11 3.71 -9.77 -29.72
CA THR A 11 5.14 -10.01 -29.63
C THR A 11 5.56 -9.75 -28.20
N ASP A 12 5.93 -10.82 -27.48
CA ASP A 12 6.56 -10.72 -26.18
C ASP A 12 7.92 -10.08 -26.43
N ASP A 13 8.02 -8.78 -26.11
CA ASP A 13 9.23 -7.98 -26.33
C ASP A 13 10.25 -8.17 -25.20
N GLY A 14 10.05 -9.16 -24.32
CA GLY A 14 10.91 -9.46 -23.19
C GLY A 14 10.91 -8.37 -22.11
N ARG A 15 9.87 -7.51 -22.09
CA ARG A 15 9.73 -6.44 -21.12
C ARG A 15 8.63 -6.76 -20.10
N LEU A 16 8.92 -6.51 -18.83
CA LEU A 16 7.92 -6.57 -17.75
C LEU A 16 6.90 -5.45 -17.95
N LYS A 17 5.62 -5.73 -17.74
CA LYS A 17 4.54 -4.75 -17.84
C LYS A 17 3.84 -4.60 -16.49
N ILE A 18 3.71 -3.35 -16.04
CA ILE A 18 3.01 -3.01 -14.80
C ILE A 18 1.88 -2.03 -15.08
N ALA A 19 0.70 -2.32 -14.54
CA ALA A 19 -0.44 -1.40 -14.56
C ALA A 19 -0.45 -0.55 -13.28
N ILE A 20 -0.61 0.77 -13.43
CA ILE A 20 -0.78 1.69 -12.30
C ILE A 20 -1.92 2.66 -12.60
N GLN A 21 -2.49 3.23 -11.54
CA GLN A 21 -3.55 4.21 -11.65
C GLN A 21 -3.08 5.46 -12.43
N LYS A 22 -3.83 5.85 -13.50
CA LYS A 22 -3.50 7.03 -14.34
C LYS A 22 -3.52 8.34 -13.56
N SER A 23 -4.48 8.51 -12.67
CA SER A 23 -4.71 9.72 -11.87
C SER A 23 -5.34 9.34 -10.54
N GLY A 24 -5.25 10.21 -9.52
CA GLY A 24 -5.81 9.96 -8.22
C GLY A 24 -4.73 9.72 -7.15
N ARG A 25 -5.17 9.30 -5.96
CA ARG A 25 -4.33 9.23 -4.75
C ARG A 25 -3.13 8.29 -4.83
N LEU A 26 -3.24 7.22 -5.63
CA LEU A 26 -2.18 6.21 -5.74
C LEU A 26 -1.17 6.55 -6.83
N SER A 27 -1.57 7.28 -7.89
CA SER A 27 -0.75 7.52 -9.08
C SER A 27 0.62 8.13 -8.77
N GLU A 28 0.66 9.28 -8.11
CA GLU A 28 1.90 10.00 -7.82
C GLU A 28 2.86 9.19 -6.95
N LYS A 29 2.32 8.53 -5.91
CA LYS A 29 3.11 7.71 -4.99
C LYS A 29 3.61 6.43 -5.66
N SER A 30 2.85 5.85 -6.61
CA SER A 30 3.29 4.71 -7.43
C SER A 30 4.49 5.07 -8.29
N PHE A 31 4.49 6.25 -8.91
CA PHE A 31 5.67 6.74 -9.63
C PHE A 31 6.86 6.96 -8.69
N THR A 32 6.62 7.59 -7.55
CA THR A 32 7.67 7.87 -6.56
C THR A 32 8.37 6.61 -6.08
N ILE A 33 7.63 5.53 -5.80
CA ILE A 33 8.23 4.26 -5.35
C ILE A 33 9.07 3.60 -6.46
N LEU A 34 8.61 3.66 -7.73
CA LEU A 34 9.36 3.17 -8.87
C LEU A 34 10.66 3.98 -9.09
N GLU A 35 10.60 5.31 -9.01
CA GLU A 35 11.76 6.19 -9.10
C GLU A 35 12.78 5.91 -7.98
N LYS A 36 12.32 5.76 -6.74
CA LYS A 36 13.17 5.36 -5.60
C LYS A 36 13.78 3.96 -5.77
N ALA A 37 13.07 3.03 -6.41
CA ALA A 37 13.59 1.72 -6.81
C ALA A 37 14.61 1.80 -7.97
N GLY A 38 14.99 3.01 -8.39
CA GLY A 38 16.01 3.26 -9.41
C GLY A 38 15.48 3.11 -10.83
N ILE A 39 14.17 3.21 -11.06
CA ILE A 39 13.56 3.18 -12.39
C ILE A 39 13.53 4.59 -12.97
N SER A 40 14.25 4.82 -14.07
CA SER A 40 14.26 6.10 -14.79
C SER A 40 13.09 6.18 -15.76
N LEU A 41 12.10 6.99 -15.42
CA LEU A 41 10.86 7.12 -16.17
C LEU A 41 10.90 8.31 -17.13
N GLN A 42 10.44 8.11 -18.34
CA GLN A 42 10.19 9.16 -19.29
C GLN A 42 8.68 9.41 -19.34
N LYS A 43 8.22 10.41 -18.56
CA LYS A 43 6.83 10.86 -18.63
C LYS A 43 6.66 11.75 -19.86
N SER A 44 5.70 11.44 -20.72
CA SER A 44 5.16 12.36 -21.71
C SER A 44 3.75 12.74 -21.29
N LYS A 45 3.37 14.00 -21.46
CA LYS A 45 1.99 14.44 -21.20
C LYS A 45 1.05 13.63 -22.11
N ASP A 46 -0.05 13.14 -21.55
CA ASP A 46 -1.13 12.42 -22.23
C ASP A 46 -0.84 11.00 -22.75
N GLN A 47 0.30 10.41 -22.44
CA GLN A 47 0.56 9.01 -22.77
C GLN A 47 -0.06 8.07 -21.74
N LEU A 48 -0.70 6.99 -22.22
CA LEU A 48 -1.20 5.88 -21.39
C LEU A 48 -0.15 4.78 -21.18
N LEU A 49 1.00 4.89 -21.85
CA LEU A 49 2.12 3.98 -21.77
C LEU A 49 3.41 4.77 -21.55
N CYS A 50 4.15 4.45 -20.50
CA CYS A 50 5.47 5.01 -20.22
C CYS A 50 6.50 3.88 -20.25
N GLN A 51 7.67 4.11 -20.88
CA GLN A 51 8.76 3.14 -20.89
C GLN A 51 9.88 3.58 -19.95
N ALA A 52 10.41 2.64 -19.17
CA ALA A 52 11.62 2.88 -18.42
C ALA A 52 12.86 2.78 -19.31
N ARG A 53 13.87 3.65 -19.07
CA ARG A 53 15.09 3.75 -19.87
C ARG A 53 16.18 2.76 -19.45
N ASN A 54 16.25 2.46 -18.16
CA ASN A 54 17.34 1.73 -17.53
C ASN A 54 16.91 0.36 -16.97
N PHE A 55 15.68 -0.04 -17.23
CA PHE A 55 15.13 -1.34 -16.85
C PHE A 55 14.11 -1.76 -17.91
N PRO A 56 14.03 -3.04 -18.30
CA PRO A 56 13.05 -3.51 -19.28
C PRO A 56 11.64 -3.54 -18.66
N LEU A 57 11.04 -2.36 -18.48
CA LEU A 57 9.73 -2.15 -17.85
C LEU A 57 8.89 -1.19 -18.68
N ASP A 58 7.66 -1.58 -18.94
CA ASP A 58 6.60 -0.76 -19.50
C ASP A 58 5.52 -0.51 -18.44
N ILE A 59 5.04 0.73 -18.33
CA ILE A 59 4.09 1.15 -17.33
C ILE A 59 2.80 1.58 -18.04
N PHE A 60 1.72 0.87 -17.79
CA PHE A 60 0.38 1.17 -18.30
C PHE A 60 -0.39 2.03 -17.30
N LEU A 61 -0.91 3.16 -17.78
CA LEU A 61 -1.69 4.12 -17.00
C LEU A 61 -3.17 3.89 -17.27
N VAL A 62 -3.85 3.23 -16.35
CA VAL A 62 -5.23 2.79 -16.51
C VAL A 62 -6.11 3.26 -15.35
N ARG A 63 -7.40 2.99 -15.39
CA ARG A 63 -8.28 3.20 -14.24
C ARG A 63 -7.98 2.13 -13.18
N ASP A 64 -8.18 2.49 -11.91
CA ASP A 64 -7.91 1.57 -10.78
C ASP A 64 -8.69 0.25 -10.93
N ASP A 65 -9.96 0.36 -11.27
CA ASP A 65 -10.88 -0.77 -11.43
C ASP A 65 -10.53 -1.68 -12.63
N ASP A 66 -9.77 -1.19 -13.61
CA ASP A 66 -9.35 -1.96 -14.78
C ASP A 66 -8.07 -2.78 -14.51
N ILE A 67 -7.29 -2.45 -13.46
CA ILE A 67 -5.99 -3.09 -13.20
C ILE A 67 -6.11 -4.62 -13.05
N PRO A 68 -7.06 -5.18 -12.27
CA PRO A 68 -7.21 -6.63 -12.17
C PRO A 68 -7.44 -7.31 -13.53
N ALA A 69 -8.28 -6.72 -14.39
CA ALA A 69 -8.57 -7.24 -15.73
C ALA A 69 -7.33 -7.23 -16.64
N PHE A 70 -6.45 -6.23 -16.53
CA PHE A 70 -5.18 -6.19 -17.27
C PHE A 70 -4.26 -7.35 -16.89
N LEU A 71 -4.27 -7.76 -15.63
CA LEU A 71 -3.44 -8.87 -15.16
C LEU A 71 -4.01 -10.23 -15.58
N VAL A 72 -5.30 -10.50 -15.37
CA VAL A 72 -5.90 -11.81 -15.72
C VAL A 72 -5.88 -12.06 -17.23
N ASN A 73 -5.96 -10.99 -18.04
CA ASN A 73 -5.82 -11.09 -19.50
C ASN A 73 -4.36 -11.07 -19.99
N ASN A 74 -3.38 -11.19 -19.08
CA ASN A 74 -1.93 -11.19 -19.39
C ASN A 74 -1.42 -9.96 -20.16
N VAL A 75 -2.12 -8.82 -20.09
CA VAL A 75 -1.65 -7.55 -20.65
C VAL A 75 -0.53 -6.99 -19.79
N CYS A 76 -0.67 -7.09 -18.47
CA CYS A 76 0.35 -6.74 -17.48
C CYS A 76 0.60 -7.92 -16.54
N GLN A 77 1.82 -8.02 -16.02
CA GLN A 77 2.19 -9.06 -15.06
C GLN A 77 2.10 -8.56 -13.62
N LEU A 78 2.28 -7.25 -13.42
CA LEU A 78 2.17 -6.60 -12.13
C LEU A 78 1.13 -5.47 -12.17
N GLY A 79 0.58 -5.14 -11.01
CA GLY A 79 -0.31 -4.00 -10.82
C GLY A 79 -0.08 -3.31 -9.49
N ILE A 80 -0.18 -1.97 -9.44
CA ILE A 80 -0.26 -1.22 -8.19
C ILE A 80 -1.70 -0.73 -8.05
N ILE A 81 -2.38 -1.19 -7.00
CA ILE A 81 -3.82 -1.01 -6.79
C ILE A 81 -4.14 -0.79 -5.31
N GLY A 82 -5.31 -0.27 -5.00
CA GLY A 82 -5.85 -0.33 -3.63
C GLY A 82 -6.22 -1.77 -3.25
N GLN A 83 -5.85 -2.20 -2.05
CA GLN A 83 -6.23 -3.53 -1.55
C GLN A 83 -7.75 -3.73 -1.56
N ASN A 84 -8.52 -2.66 -1.29
CA ASN A 84 -9.98 -2.67 -1.40
C ASN A 84 -10.48 -3.03 -2.81
N SER A 85 -9.86 -2.48 -3.86
CA SER A 85 -10.25 -2.75 -5.25
C SER A 85 -9.90 -4.17 -5.68
N LEU A 86 -8.76 -4.72 -5.23
CA LEU A 86 -8.43 -6.13 -5.44
C LEU A 86 -9.46 -7.05 -4.78
N LEU A 87 -9.72 -6.83 -3.49
CA LEU A 87 -10.63 -7.68 -2.71
C LEU A 87 -12.08 -7.57 -3.19
N GLU A 88 -12.52 -6.39 -3.64
CA GLU A 88 -13.83 -6.22 -4.28
C GLU A 88 -13.94 -7.04 -5.57
N ALA A 89 -12.93 -6.96 -6.46
CA ALA A 89 -12.92 -7.77 -7.68
C ALA A 89 -12.97 -9.27 -7.36
N GLN A 90 -12.18 -9.73 -6.40
CA GLN A 90 -12.16 -11.13 -5.96
C GLN A 90 -13.48 -11.59 -5.32
N SER A 91 -14.14 -10.73 -4.55
CA SER A 91 -15.44 -11.03 -3.96
C SER A 91 -16.55 -11.15 -5.02
N LEU A 92 -16.52 -10.26 -6.02
CA LEU A 92 -17.53 -10.26 -7.09
C LEU A 92 -17.36 -11.41 -8.09
N GLU A 93 -16.11 -11.71 -8.49
CA GLU A 93 -15.79 -12.67 -9.54
C GLU A 93 -14.58 -13.53 -9.13
N ALA A 94 -14.75 -14.36 -8.08
CA ALA A 94 -13.67 -15.20 -7.52
C ALA A 94 -13.04 -16.14 -8.56
N ASP A 95 -13.83 -16.69 -9.48
CA ASP A 95 -13.35 -17.58 -10.55
C ASP A 95 -12.42 -16.86 -11.53
N VAL A 96 -12.56 -15.54 -11.69
CA VAL A 96 -11.76 -14.72 -12.61
C VAL A 96 -10.54 -14.11 -11.91
N PHE A 97 -10.74 -13.49 -10.76
CA PHE A 97 -9.71 -12.69 -10.08
C PHE A 97 -9.06 -13.37 -8.88
N GLY A 98 -9.59 -14.52 -8.45
CA GLY A 98 -9.06 -15.26 -7.28
C GLY A 98 -7.60 -15.73 -7.43
N GLY A 99 -7.10 -15.84 -8.67
CA GLY A 99 -5.71 -16.19 -8.95
C GLY A 99 -4.70 -15.02 -8.84
N LEU A 100 -5.18 -13.79 -8.65
CA LEU A 100 -4.30 -12.63 -8.44
C LEU A 100 -3.76 -12.64 -7.01
N GLU A 101 -2.44 -12.52 -6.88
CA GLU A 101 -1.74 -12.55 -5.60
C GLU A 101 -1.28 -11.14 -5.18
N GLN A 102 -1.60 -10.76 -3.94
CA GLN A 102 -0.99 -9.60 -3.31
C GLN A 102 0.41 -9.97 -2.82
N VAL A 103 1.45 -9.28 -3.32
CA VAL A 103 2.85 -9.62 -3.01
C VAL A 103 3.55 -8.60 -2.12
N ILE A 104 3.18 -7.32 -2.17
CA ILE A 104 3.81 -6.26 -1.37
C ILE A 104 2.77 -5.26 -0.86
N ASN A 105 2.87 -4.89 0.41
CA ASN A 105 2.21 -3.73 1.00
C ASN A 105 3.07 -2.48 0.82
N LEU A 106 2.54 -1.44 0.17
CA LEU A 106 3.33 -0.25 -0.17
C LEU A 106 3.36 0.84 0.90
N GLY A 107 2.55 0.72 1.97
CA GLY A 107 2.54 1.63 3.11
C GLY A 107 1.90 3.00 2.86
N PHE A 108 1.41 3.27 1.66
CA PHE A 108 0.72 4.51 1.32
C PHE A 108 -0.71 4.27 0.84
N GLY A 109 -1.48 5.36 0.62
CA GLY A 109 -2.88 5.26 0.19
C GLY A 109 -3.79 4.64 1.26
N ARG A 110 -3.38 4.68 2.54
CA ARG A 110 -4.14 4.11 3.66
C ARG A 110 -5.53 4.73 3.73
N CYS A 111 -6.53 3.86 3.81
CA CYS A 111 -7.93 4.20 4.00
C CYS A 111 -8.61 3.00 4.67
N ARG A 112 -9.89 3.16 4.99
CA ARG A 112 -10.71 2.07 5.49
C ARG A 112 -12.07 2.10 4.79
N LEU A 113 -12.62 0.94 4.51
CA LEU A 113 -13.99 0.79 4.06
C LEU A 113 -14.87 0.74 5.31
N SER A 114 -15.80 1.67 5.44
CA SER A 114 -16.58 1.80 6.66
C SER A 114 -18.07 2.00 6.34
N LEU A 115 -18.91 1.49 7.22
CA LEU A 115 -20.32 1.89 7.31
C LEU A 115 -20.41 3.30 7.87
N ALA A 116 -21.34 4.09 7.35
CA ALA A 116 -21.68 5.39 7.91
C ALA A 116 -23.17 5.66 7.82
N THR A 117 -23.72 6.32 8.85
CA THR A 117 -25.14 6.63 8.98
C THR A 117 -25.36 8.14 9.11
N PRO A 118 -26.54 8.66 8.72
CA PRO A 118 -26.91 10.04 9.01
C PRO A 118 -26.77 10.36 10.50
N ASN A 119 -26.36 11.61 10.81
CA ASN A 119 -26.27 12.09 12.17
C ASN A 119 -27.62 11.96 12.87
N GLY A 120 -27.62 11.41 14.10
CA GLY A 120 -28.81 11.20 14.88
C GLY A 120 -29.58 9.91 14.57
N MET A 121 -29.18 9.13 13.56
CA MET A 121 -29.72 7.79 13.36
C MET A 121 -29.27 6.87 14.50
N PRO A 122 -30.19 6.17 15.21
CA PRO A 122 -29.83 5.18 16.22
C PRO A 122 -28.96 4.07 15.60
N TYR A 123 -27.85 3.75 16.25
CA TYR A 123 -26.92 2.73 15.79
C TYR A 123 -26.14 2.18 16.98
N ASP A 124 -26.41 0.95 17.34
CA ASP A 124 -25.69 0.22 18.40
C ASP A 124 -24.59 -0.66 17.78
N ASP A 125 -24.93 -1.38 16.72
CA ASP A 125 -24.05 -2.21 15.90
C ASP A 125 -24.65 -2.40 14.49
N VAL A 126 -24.01 -3.22 13.65
CA VAL A 126 -24.45 -3.47 12.28
C VAL A 126 -25.88 -4.02 12.17
N SER A 127 -26.42 -4.69 13.21
CA SER A 127 -27.79 -5.22 13.21
C SER A 127 -28.86 -4.09 13.15
N SER A 128 -28.48 -2.86 13.53
CA SER A 128 -29.32 -1.66 13.39
C SER A 128 -29.65 -1.33 11.93
N LEU A 129 -28.93 -1.94 10.98
CA LEU A 129 -29.15 -1.78 9.53
C LEU A 129 -30.05 -2.87 8.93
N ALA A 130 -30.58 -3.81 9.73
CA ALA A 130 -31.50 -4.83 9.22
C ALA A 130 -32.74 -4.20 8.60
N GLY A 131 -33.08 -4.64 7.36
CA GLY A 131 -34.18 -4.09 6.55
C GLY A 131 -33.96 -2.66 6.06
N LYS A 132 -32.73 -2.14 6.12
CA LYS A 132 -32.33 -0.83 5.61
C LYS A 132 -31.66 -0.95 4.26
N THR A 133 -31.60 0.16 3.52
CA THR A 133 -30.89 0.27 2.26
C THR A 133 -29.52 0.92 2.48
N ILE A 134 -28.45 0.29 1.98
CA ILE A 134 -27.06 0.77 2.08
C ILE A 134 -26.52 1.06 0.70
N ALA A 135 -26.09 2.30 0.45
CA ALA A 135 -25.43 2.67 -0.81
C ALA A 135 -23.92 2.44 -0.72
N THR A 136 -23.32 1.91 -1.80
CA THR A 136 -21.89 1.62 -1.84
C THR A 136 -21.34 1.51 -3.26
N SER A 137 -20.03 1.74 -3.42
CA SER A 137 -19.26 1.33 -4.61
C SER A 137 -18.57 -0.04 -4.42
N TYR A 138 -18.72 -0.67 -3.24
CA TYR A 138 -18.06 -1.91 -2.82
C TYR A 138 -19.11 -2.96 -2.44
N ARG A 139 -19.88 -3.38 -3.45
CA ARG A 139 -21.01 -4.29 -3.24
C ARG A 139 -20.59 -5.65 -2.74
N GLY A 140 -19.50 -6.20 -3.29
CA GLY A 140 -18.98 -7.52 -2.92
C GLY A 140 -18.56 -7.55 -1.46
N LEU A 141 -17.65 -6.66 -1.05
CA LEU A 141 -17.14 -6.56 0.31
C LEU A 141 -18.24 -6.26 1.34
N LEU A 142 -19.19 -5.40 0.98
CA LEU A 142 -20.32 -5.12 1.85
C LEU A 142 -21.22 -6.34 2.02
N SER A 143 -21.53 -7.05 0.93
CA SER A 143 -22.35 -8.27 0.96
C SER A 143 -21.72 -9.34 1.84
N ASP A 144 -20.42 -9.61 1.64
CA ASP A 144 -19.68 -10.59 2.43
C ASP A 144 -19.69 -10.25 3.93
N PHE A 145 -19.51 -8.95 4.25
CA PHE A 145 -19.57 -8.48 5.63
C PHE A 145 -20.95 -8.66 6.25
N LEU A 146 -22.02 -8.28 5.54
CA LEU A 146 -23.40 -8.43 6.03
C LEU A 146 -23.77 -9.90 6.26
N VAL A 147 -23.39 -10.77 5.31
CA VAL A 147 -23.58 -12.23 5.43
C VAL A 147 -22.85 -12.78 6.67
N ALA A 148 -21.58 -12.39 6.85
CA ALA A 148 -20.78 -12.82 7.99
C ALA A 148 -21.35 -12.34 9.35
N LYS A 149 -22.07 -11.21 9.35
CA LYS A 149 -22.76 -10.66 10.54
C LYS A 149 -24.20 -11.14 10.69
N GLY A 150 -24.75 -11.88 9.71
CA GLY A 150 -26.14 -12.33 9.72
C GLY A 150 -27.16 -11.20 9.62
N VAL A 151 -26.82 -10.11 8.94
CA VAL A 151 -27.68 -8.93 8.75
C VAL A 151 -28.24 -8.93 7.33
N ASP A 152 -29.56 -8.87 7.22
CA ASP A 152 -30.26 -8.72 5.96
C ASP A 152 -30.56 -7.24 5.69
N ALA A 153 -29.93 -6.68 4.64
CA ALA A 153 -30.07 -5.28 4.23
C ALA A 153 -29.99 -5.17 2.71
N ASP A 154 -30.69 -4.23 2.14
CA ASP A 154 -30.67 -3.96 0.69
C ASP A 154 -29.40 -3.18 0.32
N ILE A 155 -28.76 -3.54 -0.81
CA ILE A 155 -27.57 -2.87 -1.31
C ILE A 155 -27.88 -2.14 -2.63
N VAL A 156 -27.62 -0.84 -2.65
CA VAL A 156 -27.67 -0.01 -3.87
C VAL A 156 -26.24 0.32 -4.31
N THR A 157 -25.86 -0.14 -5.50
CA THR A 157 -24.53 0.13 -6.07
C THR A 157 -24.50 1.49 -6.75
N MET A 158 -23.45 2.28 -6.44
CA MET A 158 -23.21 3.60 -7.03
C MET A 158 -21.75 3.71 -7.48
N GLU A 159 -21.50 4.38 -8.61
CA GLU A 159 -20.14 4.61 -9.15
C GLU A 159 -19.55 5.95 -8.66
N GLY A 160 -19.74 6.32 -7.41
CA GLY A 160 -19.26 7.57 -6.80
C GLY A 160 -20.36 8.40 -6.18
N ALA A 161 -19.99 9.47 -5.50
CA ALA A 161 -20.90 10.34 -4.74
C ALA A 161 -21.83 9.59 -3.77
N VAL A 162 -21.35 8.48 -3.22
CA VAL A 162 -22.11 7.60 -2.31
C VAL A 162 -22.59 8.38 -1.08
N GLU A 163 -21.79 9.35 -0.60
CA GLU A 163 -22.09 10.18 0.57
C GLU A 163 -23.35 11.05 0.45
N VAL A 164 -23.88 11.26 -0.75
CA VAL A 164 -25.14 12.02 -0.95
C VAL A 164 -26.37 11.14 -0.92
N ALA A 165 -26.25 9.82 -1.00
CA ALA A 165 -27.39 8.89 -1.10
C ALA A 165 -28.40 9.04 0.07
N PRO A 166 -28.01 9.22 1.32
CA PRO A 166 -28.98 9.42 2.40
C PRO A 166 -29.75 10.74 2.30
N ARG A 167 -29.12 11.80 1.79
CA ARG A 167 -29.80 13.10 1.59
C ARG A 167 -30.84 13.09 0.48
N THR A 168 -30.66 12.20 -0.48
CA THR A 168 -31.59 12.02 -1.61
C THR A 168 -32.63 10.94 -1.35
N HIS A 169 -32.65 10.35 -0.15
CA HIS A 169 -33.49 9.22 0.22
C HIS A 169 -33.31 7.97 -0.67
N LEU A 170 -32.14 7.85 -1.33
CA LEU A 170 -31.78 6.67 -2.10
C LEU A 170 -31.34 5.52 -1.21
N ALA A 171 -30.77 5.83 -0.04
CA ALA A 171 -30.34 4.84 0.95
C ALA A 171 -30.48 5.41 2.38
N ASP A 172 -30.58 4.52 3.38
CA ASP A 172 -30.61 4.87 4.79
C ASP A 172 -29.19 5.08 5.35
N ALA A 173 -28.22 4.35 4.82
CA ALA A 173 -26.82 4.34 5.23
C ALA A 173 -25.91 4.23 4.02
N ILE A 174 -24.61 4.35 4.24
CA ILE A 174 -23.61 4.14 3.22
C ILE A 174 -22.50 3.21 3.68
N CYS A 175 -21.81 2.59 2.71
CA CYS A 175 -20.53 1.93 2.91
C CYS A 175 -19.54 2.50 1.90
N ASP A 176 -18.52 3.22 2.36
CA ASP A 176 -17.57 3.89 1.47
C ASP A 176 -16.17 4.00 2.08
N LEU A 177 -15.19 4.35 1.24
CA LEU A 177 -13.81 4.55 1.66
C LEU A 177 -13.64 5.84 2.46
N VAL A 178 -13.12 5.68 3.65
CA VAL A 178 -12.83 6.77 4.58
C VAL A 178 -11.31 6.90 4.74
N SER A 179 -10.80 8.08 4.46
CA SER A 179 -9.39 8.46 4.71
C SER A 179 -9.29 9.26 6.03
N THR A 180 -9.70 10.53 5.98
CA THR A 180 -9.73 11.44 7.14
C THR A 180 -11.10 11.57 7.78
N GLY A 181 -12.16 11.13 7.09
CA GLY A 181 -13.55 11.30 7.53
C GLY A 181 -14.17 12.68 7.23
N SER A 182 -13.43 13.62 6.68
CA SER A 182 -13.92 14.97 6.41
C SER A 182 -15.14 15.00 5.48
N THR A 183 -15.16 14.13 4.45
CA THR A 183 -16.30 14.01 3.51
C THR A 183 -17.56 13.54 4.24
N LEU A 184 -17.45 12.58 5.14
CA LEU A 184 -18.58 12.11 5.94
C LEU A 184 -19.17 13.26 6.79
N VAL A 185 -18.31 13.95 7.54
CA VAL A 185 -18.70 15.07 8.38
C VAL A 185 -19.40 16.17 7.57
N SER A 186 -18.84 16.54 6.40
CA SER A 186 -19.43 17.57 5.52
C SER A 186 -20.80 17.16 4.98
N ASN A 187 -21.08 15.87 4.88
CA ASN A 187 -22.35 15.32 4.42
C ASN A 187 -23.30 14.95 5.58
N GLY A 188 -22.96 15.27 6.83
CA GLY A 188 -23.80 14.99 8.00
C GLY A 188 -23.90 13.50 8.33
N LEU A 189 -22.81 12.77 8.07
CA LEU A 189 -22.69 11.34 8.33
C LEU A 189 -21.74 11.07 9.50
N THR A 190 -22.05 10.04 10.26
CA THR A 190 -21.20 9.50 11.33
C THR A 190 -20.66 8.14 10.89
N GLU A 191 -19.34 7.99 10.92
CA GLU A 191 -18.69 6.70 10.69
C GLU A 191 -19.06 5.69 11.78
N ARG A 192 -19.27 4.43 11.38
CA ARG A 192 -19.67 3.33 12.26
C ARG A 192 -18.64 2.19 12.16
N ASP A 193 -19.06 0.98 11.84
CA ASP A 193 -18.16 -0.16 11.76
C ASP A 193 -17.18 -0.04 10.57
N VAL A 194 -15.93 -0.38 10.85
CA VAL A 194 -14.89 -0.54 9.82
C VAL A 194 -14.96 -1.97 9.30
N ILE A 195 -15.19 -2.12 8.00
CA ILE A 195 -15.25 -3.41 7.31
C ILE A 195 -13.85 -3.90 6.96
N LEU A 196 -13.03 -2.99 6.40
CA LEU A 196 -11.70 -3.30 5.89
C LEU A 196 -10.75 -2.12 6.09
N ASN A 197 -9.54 -2.37 6.60
CA ASN A 197 -8.43 -1.43 6.47
C ASN A 197 -7.68 -1.73 5.17
N SER A 198 -7.42 -0.70 4.37
CA SER A 198 -6.83 -0.83 3.03
C SER A 198 -5.64 0.11 2.84
N GLN A 199 -4.75 -0.29 1.94
CA GLN A 199 -3.61 0.51 1.48
C GLN A 199 -3.28 0.14 0.04
N ALA A 200 -2.35 0.87 -0.57
CA ALA A 200 -1.79 0.48 -1.86
C ALA A 200 -0.98 -0.82 -1.74
N VAL A 201 -1.18 -1.71 -2.70
CA VAL A 201 -0.49 -3.01 -2.76
C VAL A 201 0.04 -3.26 -4.17
N ILE A 202 1.08 -4.11 -4.28
CA ILE A 202 1.46 -4.71 -5.56
C ILE A 202 0.77 -6.07 -5.65
N ILE A 203 0.12 -6.28 -6.79
CA ILE A 203 -0.47 -7.55 -7.17
C ILE A 203 0.27 -8.14 -8.37
N LYS A 204 0.29 -9.48 -8.45
CA LYS A 204 0.84 -10.21 -9.59
C LYS A 204 -0.13 -11.27 -10.10
N ASN A 205 0.00 -11.56 -11.39
CA ASN A 205 -0.54 -12.77 -11.99
C ASN A 205 0.55 -13.86 -11.95
N ASN A 206 0.22 -15.04 -11.44
CA ASN A 206 1.18 -16.16 -11.34
C ASN A 206 1.51 -16.82 -12.69
N ALA A 207 0.72 -16.55 -13.73
CA ALA A 207 0.95 -17.09 -15.08
C ALA A 207 1.85 -16.16 -15.90
N MET A 208 3.16 -16.15 -15.62
CA MET A 208 4.11 -15.37 -16.41
C MET A 208 5.30 -16.22 -16.90
N PRO A 209 5.91 -15.89 -18.09
CA PRO A 209 7.12 -16.56 -18.57
C PRO A 209 8.28 -16.40 -17.59
N THR A 210 9.17 -17.40 -17.50
CA THR A 210 10.29 -17.42 -16.54
C THR A 210 11.20 -16.19 -16.65
N GLU A 211 11.45 -15.70 -17.88
CA GLU A 211 12.29 -14.50 -18.10
C GLU A 211 11.65 -13.24 -17.53
N ILE A 212 10.33 -13.11 -17.65
CA ILE A 212 9.55 -11.99 -17.10
C ILE A 212 9.44 -12.13 -15.58
N GLU A 213 9.31 -13.34 -15.06
CA GLU A 213 9.30 -13.60 -13.61
C GLU A 213 10.61 -13.15 -12.96
N ALA A 214 11.76 -13.44 -13.54
CA ALA A 214 13.05 -12.95 -13.05
C ALA A 214 13.16 -11.42 -13.05
N LEU A 215 12.56 -10.72 -14.03
CA LEU A 215 12.47 -9.26 -14.03
C LEU A 215 11.53 -8.74 -12.95
N SER A 216 10.41 -9.42 -12.76
CA SER A 216 9.44 -9.12 -11.70
C SER A 216 10.10 -9.23 -10.32
N GLU A 217 10.78 -10.33 -10.02
CA GLU A 217 11.50 -10.53 -8.76
C GLU A 217 12.53 -9.43 -8.49
N LYS A 218 13.33 -9.06 -9.52
CA LYS A 218 14.29 -7.95 -9.40
C LYS A 218 13.63 -6.61 -9.08
N LEU A 219 12.49 -6.31 -9.70
CA LEU A 219 11.75 -5.08 -9.42
C LEU A 219 11.17 -5.10 -8.01
N LEU A 220 10.53 -6.21 -7.61
CA LEU A 220 9.94 -6.39 -6.30
C LEU A 220 11.01 -6.29 -5.19
N ALA A 221 12.17 -6.93 -5.36
CA ALA A 221 13.29 -6.81 -4.43
C ALA A 221 13.78 -5.36 -4.26
N ARG A 222 13.88 -4.58 -5.36
CA ARG A 222 14.24 -3.16 -5.28
C ARG A 222 13.19 -2.32 -4.55
N ILE A 223 11.91 -2.58 -4.79
CA ILE A 223 10.81 -1.89 -4.09
C ILE A 223 10.83 -2.24 -2.61
N THR A 224 11.01 -3.50 -2.26
CA THR A 224 11.12 -3.96 -0.86
C THR A 224 12.29 -3.28 -0.15
N ALA A 225 13.46 -3.19 -0.80
CA ALA A 225 14.62 -2.50 -0.26
C ALA A 225 14.36 -1.00 0.03
N VAL A 226 13.58 -0.33 -0.82
CA VAL A 226 13.16 1.06 -0.62
C VAL A 226 12.18 1.17 0.56
N LEU A 227 11.22 0.24 0.66
CA LEU A 227 10.23 0.24 1.75
C LEU A 227 10.88 -0.02 3.11
N HIS A 228 11.83 -0.96 3.20
CA HIS A 228 12.61 -1.21 4.42
C HIS A 228 13.39 0.04 4.83
N ALA A 229 14.06 0.69 3.87
CA ALA A 229 14.83 1.90 4.14
C ALA A 229 13.97 3.08 4.62
N GLN A 230 12.72 3.21 4.15
CA GLN A 230 11.83 4.31 4.52
C GLN A 230 11.49 4.33 6.01
N ASN A 231 11.38 3.16 6.64
CA ASN A 231 11.05 2.99 8.04
C ASN A 231 12.29 2.84 8.92
N SER A 232 13.49 2.98 8.35
CA SER A 232 14.76 2.78 9.02
C SER A 232 15.60 4.06 9.05
N ARG A 233 16.40 4.21 10.11
CA ARG A 233 17.37 5.30 10.27
C ARG A 233 18.71 4.71 10.62
N TYR A 234 19.78 5.32 10.12
CA TYR A 234 21.13 5.01 10.52
C TYR A 234 21.55 5.95 11.64
N ILE A 235 21.81 5.40 12.83
CA ILE A 235 22.27 6.15 13.99
C ILE A 235 23.78 6.01 14.09
N MET A 236 24.44 7.14 14.34
CA MET A 236 25.85 7.20 14.74
C MET A 236 25.94 8.00 16.04
N LEU A 237 26.69 7.51 17.00
CA LEU A 237 26.92 8.22 18.26
C LEU A 237 28.29 7.84 18.85
N ASN A 238 28.77 8.66 19.79
CA ASN A 238 29.92 8.33 20.64
C ASN A 238 29.41 7.91 22.02
N SER A 239 29.95 6.81 22.56
CA SER A 239 29.61 6.24 23.83
C SER A 239 30.82 6.15 24.74
N PRO A 240 30.73 6.46 26.06
CA PRO A 240 31.71 6.03 27.03
C PRO A 240 31.87 4.51 26.99
N VAL A 241 33.10 4.01 27.12
CA VAL A 241 33.36 2.56 27.07
C VAL A 241 32.60 1.82 28.15
N ASP A 242 32.51 2.39 29.34
CA ASP A 242 31.84 1.82 30.53
C ASP A 242 30.28 1.84 30.37
N ALA A 243 29.73 2.73 29.56
CA ALA A 243 28.29 2.81 29.28
C ALA A 243 27.84 1.98 28.04
N LEU A 244 28.79 1.39 27.30
CA LEU A 244 28.55 0.75 26.02
C LEU A 244 27.45 -0.33 26.07
N GLU A 245 27.53 -1.25 27.03
CA GLU A 245 26.52 -2.33 27.13
C GLU A 245 25.11 -1.79 27.46
N GLY A 246 25.03 -0.74 28.31
CA GLY A 246 23.79 -0.06 28.59
C GLY A 246 23.22 0.68 27.37
N ILE A 247 24.08 1.27 26.53
CA ILE A 247 23.67 1.93 25.29
C ILE A 247 23.22 0.90 24.23
N LYS A 248 23.95 -0.20 24.08
CA LYS A 248 23.55 -1.30 23.18
C LYS A 248 22.16 -1.87 23.51
N SER A 249 21.85 -1.99 24.81
CA SER A 249 20.57 -2.58 25.25
C SER A 249 19.34 -1.73 24.91
N ILE A 250 19.52 -0.45 24.64
CA ILE A 250 18.45 0.49 24.30
C ILE A 250 18.44 0.91 22.81
N LEU A 251 19.48 0.54 22.05
CA LEU A 251 19.49 0.73 20.61
C LEU A 251 18.70 -0.40 19.95
N PRO A 252 17.50 -0.11 19.42
CA PRO A 252 16.68 -1.12 18.76
C PRO A 252 17.21 -1.34 17.35
N GLY A 253 18.24 -2.15 17.20
CA GLY A 253 18.79 -2.51 15.90
C GLY A 253 18.28 -3.87 15.43
N SER A 254 18.07 -4.04 14.12
CA SER A 254 17.83 -5.34 13.51
C SER A 254 19.02 -6.28 13.59
N GLN A 255 20.21 -5.73 13.85
CA GLN A 255 21.50 -6.43 14.01
C GLN A 255 22.31 -5.79 15.13
N SER A 256 23.33 -6.52 15.63
CA SER A 256 24.25 -5.98 16.63
C SER A 256 24.90 -4.67 16.16
N PRO A 257 24.97 -3.63 17.01
CA PRO A 257 25.63 -2.38 16.66
C PRO A 257 27.10 -2.60 16.29
N THR A 258 27.59 -1.85 15.32
CA THR A 258 29.01 -1.77 15.02
C THR A 258 29.67 -0.85 16.01
N VAL A 259 30.77 -1.30 16.65
CA VAL A 259 31.55 -0.53 17.63
C VAL A 259 32.97 -0.31 17.09
N MET A 260 33.42 0.94 17.06
CA MET A 260 34.75 1.31 16.58
C MET A 260 35.48 2.19 17.60
N PRO A 261 36.81 2.03 17.79
CA PRO A 261 37.61 2.92 18.64
C PRO A 261 37.66 4.34 18.05
N LEU A 262 37.65 5.35 18.90
CA LEU A 262 37.87 6.74 18.50
C LEU A 262 39.37 7.07 18.60
N GLN A 263 39.93 7.64 17.53
CA GLN A 263 41.33 8.02 17.56
C GLN A 263 41.61 9.11 18.60
N GLY A 264 42.55 8.87 19.49
CA GLY A 264 42.93 9.80 20.55
C GLY A 264 41.97 9.88 21.74
N ARG A 265 41.02 8.92 21.86
CA ARG A 265 40.05 8.86 22.96
C ARG A 265 39.83 7.41 23.39
N ASP A 266 40.66 6.95 24.34
CA ASP A 266 40.56 5.58 24.86
C ASP A 266 39.36 5.37 25.79
N ASP A 267 38.73 6.46 26.25
CA ASP A 267 37.57 6.48 27.13
C ASP A 267 36.23 6.39 26.36
N MET A 268 36.25 6.53 25.02
CA MET A 268 35.07 6.60 24.17
C MET A 268 35.16 5.69 22.94
N VAL A 269 34.02 5.24 22.46
CA VAL A 269 33.87 4.46 21.21
C VAL A 269 32.82 5.08 20.35
N ALA A 270 32.93 4.93 19.02
CA ALA A 270 31.85 5.20 18.09
C ALA A 270 30.97 3.97 17.99
N VAL A 271 29.66 4.20 18.00
CA VAL A 271 28.62 3.17 17.85
C VAL A 271 27.74 3.52 16.69
N HIS A 272 27.54 2.57 15.80
CA HIS A 272 26.66 2.72 14.63
C HIS A 272 25.61 1.63 14.66
N ALA A 273 24.35 1.98 14.35
CA ALA A 273 23.25 1.04 14.28
C ALA A 273 22.19 1.50 13.24
N VAL A 274 21.47 0.52 12.69
CA VAL A 274 20.21 0.77 11.98
C VAL A 274 19.09 0.60 12.98
N CYS A 275 18.17 1.54 13.07
CA CYS A 275 17.01 1.48 13.95
C CYS A 275 15.73 1.86 13.22
N GLU A 276 14.59 1.46 13.77
CA GLU A 276 13.26 1.91 13.29
C GLU A 276 12.99 3.35 13.72
N GLU A 277 12.33 4.13 12.85
CA GLU A 277 12.09 5.56 13.08
C GLU A 277 11.22 5.84 14.30
N GLU A 278 10.21 4.99 14.56
CA GLU A 278 9.27 5.19 15.66
C GLU A 278 9.93 5.14 17.04
N VAL A 279 11.01 4.40 17.18
CA VAL A 279 11.71 4.19 18.45
C VAL A 279 12.73 5.30 18.74
N PHE A 280 13.12 6.08 17.74
CA PHE A 280 14.21 7.02 17.84
C PHE A 280 14.00 8.11 18.91
N TRP A 281 12.87 8.81 18.91
CA TRP A 281 12.63 9.93 19.83
C TRP A 281 12.55 9.50 21.29
N THR A 282 11.93 8.38 21.58
CA THR A 282 11.85 7.81 22.94
C THR A 282 13.21 7.34 23.46
N THR A 283 14.08 6.88 22.56
CA THR A 283 15.41 6.34 22.91
C THR A 283 16.48 7.41 23.05
N MET A 284 16.31 8.58 22.40
CA MET A 284 17.34 9.61 22.36
C MET A 284 17.66 10.22 23.73
N GLU A 285 16.64 10.45 24.56
CA GLU A 285 16.83 10.98 25.92
C GLU A 285 17.56 9.97 26.80
N ASP A 286 17.23 8.69 26.68
CA ASP A 286 17.90 7.60 27.41
C ASP A 286 19.34 7.44 26.97
N LEU A 287 19.65 7.53 25.68
CA LEU A 287 21.02 7.51 25.17
C LEU A 287 21.83 8.67 25.75
N LYS A 288 21.28 9.90 25.76
CA LYS A 288 21.96 11.07 26.35
C LYS A 288 22.17 10.93 27.85
N SER A 289 21.20 10.39 28.60
CA SER A 289 21.29 10.18 30.02
C SER A 289 22.43 9.19 30.42
N ARG A 290 22.76 8.27 29.49
CA ARG A 290 23.86 7.30 29.64
C ARG A 290 25.21 7.83 29.14
N GLY A 291 25.28 9.11 28.80
CA GLY A 291 26.52 9.77 28.37
C GLY A 291 26.82 9.68 26.87
N ALA A 292 25.87 9.24 26.05
CA ALA A 292 26.02 9.30 24.59
C ALA A 292 26.15 10.74 24.12
N THR A 293 27.06 10.99 23.19
CA THR A 293 27.35 12.30 22.59
C THR A 293 27.41 12.21 21.08
N SER A 294 27.37 13.34 20.39
CA SER A 294 27.48 13.42 18.92
C SER A 294 26.48 12.50 18.21
N ILE A 295 25.24 12.44 18.69
CA ILE A 295 24.21 11.57 18.13
C ILE A 295 23.76 12.15 16.79
N LEU A 296 23.95 11.40 15.71
CA LEU A 296 23.52 11.71 14.36
C LEU A 296 22.49 10.69 13.89
N VAL A 297 21.46 11.15 13.19
CA VAL A 297 20.44 10.32 12.57
C VAL A 297 20.39 10.63 11.10
N VAL A 298 20.63 9.63 10.28
CA VAL A 298 20.71 9.75 8.84
C VAL A 298 19.59 8.92 8.20
N PRO A 299 18.79 9.49 7.28
CA PRO A 299 17.83 8.69 6.52
C PRO A 299 18.55 7.68 5.64
N ILE A 300 17.99 6.50 5.51
CA ILE A 300 18.49 5.45 4.63
C ILE A 300 17.67 5.50 3.33
N GLU A 301 18.33 5.58 2.20
CA GLU A 301 17.63 5.60 0.90
C GLU A 301 17.24 4.20 0.42
N LYS A 302 18.11 3.20 0.67
CA LYS A 302 17.94 1.81 0.23
C LYS A 302 18.64 0.90 1.22
N MET A 303 17.98 -0.20 1.57
CA MET A 303 18.53 -1.24 2.44
C MET A 303 18.24 -2.61 1.84
N LEU A 304 19.28 -3.38 1.57
CA LEU A 304 19.22 -4.78 1.12
C LEU A 304 19.75 -5.64 2.25
N ASP A 305 19.01 -6.67 2.61
CA ASP A 305 19.40 -7.70 3.58
C ASP A 305 20.10 -8.84 2.85
#